data_a75f8c849b428f612f68e3c34c270dec
#
_entry.id   a75f8c849b428f612f68e3c34c270dec
#
_cell.length_a   1.000
_cell.length_b   1.000
_cell.length_c   1.000
_cell.angle_alpha   90.00
_cell.angle_beta   90.00
_cell.angle_gamma   90.00
#
_symmetry.space_group_name_H-M   'P 1'
#
loop_
_entity.id
_entity.type
_entity.pdbx_description
1 polymer ?
#
loop_
_entity_poly.entity_id
_entity_poly.type
_entity_poly.pdbx_seq_one_letter_code
_entity_poly.pdbx_strand_id
1 'polypeptide(L)'
;MSDLRINNITDRTGDSGPVIAGVCTVTSTGAFTVPVGPTEYRGGRGRGFFGGGYGASSPYPELNVIDMIEVATLGNATDFGDLTIGRTANGMGCSSTRGLFAAGRYPGANNDQSQIDYITTSSGGGANDFGDLNNLPNTSTGFSDATRAIFAGGYDARTSPYLRTRAMSYVNIASTGDSSDFGETVEPGRRDTSFSNATRGFTTGLSTPSDSKRIEMAIIQTKGSSIDFGELTGNAGFEGNTNSWNGASSQTRGIIFSGKVNPSAARNIIEYLTLSSQGNSVNFGDQLTSSSSGGVASCGNQIRGVVKTSSGTNGNVLEYVTIATTGNATDFGDLATGRRVYSSLCDSHGGLG
;
A
#
# COMPACT_ATOMS: atom_id res chain seq x y z
N MET A 1 -11.72 11.52 39.22
CA MET A 1 -12.19 10.27 38.55
C MET A 1 -12.72 9.35 39.61
N SER A 2 -13.94 8.82 39.41
CA SER A 2 -14.53 7.87 40.36
C SER A 2 -14.17 6.46 39.93
N ASP A 3 -13.47 5.70 40.75
CA ASP A 3 -13.16 4.31 40.50
C ASP A 3 -14.30 3.43 41.05
N LEU A 4 -14.85 2.58 40.17
CA LEU A 4 -15.78 1.54 40.58
C LEU A 4 -15.01 0.24 40.77
N ARG A 5 -14.89 -0.21 42.02
CA ARG A 5 -14.23 -1.48 42.33
C ARG A 5 -15.28 -2.52 42.70
N ILE A 6 -15.42 -3.55 41.87
CA ILE A 6 -16.39 -4.63 42.05
C ILE A 6 -15.65 -5.97 41.91
N ASN A 7 -16.00 -6.92 42.76
CA ASN A 7 -15.40 -8.25 42.71
C ASN A 7 -15.96 -9.10 41.58
N ASN A 8 -17.27 -8.97 41.30
CA ASN A 8 -17.98 -9.69 40.25
C ASN A 8 -19.01 -8.80 39.56
N ILE A 9 -19.10 -8.89 38.25
CA ILE A 9 -20.18 -8.32 37.46
C ILE A 9 -20.84 -9.47 36.70
N THR A 10 -22.07 -9.76 37.00
CA THR A 10 -22.87 -10.81 36.31
C THR A 10 -24.17 -10.21 35.80
N ASP A 11 -24.86 -10.96 34.95
CA ASP A 11 -26.24 -10.67 34.63
C ASP A 11 -27.15 -10.82 35.88
N ARG A 12 -28.43 -10.53 35.72
CA ARG A 12 -29.41 -10.58 36.84
C ARG A 12 -29.60 -12.00 37.41
N THR A 13 -29.30 -13.03 36.60
CA THR A 13 -29.41 -14.43 37.02
C THR A 13 -28.14 -14.96 37.69
N GLY A 14 -27.01 -14.26 37.51
CA GLY A 14 -25.71 -14.67 38.02
C GLY A 14 -25.01 -15.72 37.18
N ASP A 15 -25.59 -16.13 36.07
CA ASP A 15 -25.11 -17.24 35.24
C ASP A 15 -24.18 -16.80 34.11
N SER A 16 -24.26 -15.54 33.73
CA SER A 16 -23.42 -14.99 32.63
C SER A 16 -22.85 -13.62 33.00
N GLY A 17 -21.73 -13.28 32.37
CA GLY A 17 -21.16 -11.93 32.50
C GLY A 17 -21.94 -10.90 31.67
N PRO A 18 -21.75 -9.62 31.94
CA PRO A 18 -22.43 -8.56 31.23
C PRO A 18 -21.97 -8.53 29.74
N VAL A 19 -22.91 -8.23 28.88
CA VAL A 19 -22.64 -7.91 27.48
C VAL A 19 -22.41 -6.41 27.39
N ILE A 20 -21.18 -6.02 27.03
CA ILE A 20 -20.86 -4.63 26.73
C ILE A 20 -21.01 -4.48 25.21
N ALA A 21 -22.11 -3.89 24.78
CA ALA A 21 -22.45 -3.77 23.38
C ALA A 21 -21.33 -3.09 22.59
N GLY A 22 -20.86 -3.77 21.54
CA GLY A 22 -19.82 -3.27 20.64
C GLY A 22 -18.39 -3.38 21.16
N VAL A 23 -18.17 -3.89 22.37
CA VAL A 23 -16.80 -3.98 22.94
C VAL A 23 -16.40 -5.41 23.26
N CYS A 24 -17.15 -6.11 24.09
CA CYS A 24 -16.83 -7.51 24.42
C CYS A 24 -18.01 -8.26 25.03
N THR A 25 -17.93 -9.59 25.02
CA THR A 25 -18.80 -10.49 25.80
C THR A 25 -17.96 -11.17 26.86
N VAL A 26 -18.39 -11.07 28.13
CA VAL A 26 -17.74 -11.76 29.24
C VAL A 26 -18.54 -13.01 29.57
N THR A 27 -17.89 -14.18 29.51
CA THR A 27 -18.51 -15.45 29.91
C THR A 27 -18.27 -15.73 31.38
N SER A 28 -19.21 -16.42 32.04
CA SER A 28 -19.21 -16.70 33.49
C SER A 28 -17.99 -17.51 33.99
N THR A 29 -17.25 -18.11 33.10
CA THR A 29 -16.12 -19.00 33.46
C THR A 29 -14.75 -18.37 33.22
N GLY A 30 -14.67 -17.15 32.73
CA GLY A 30 -13.43 -16.55 32.27
C GLY A 30 -13.08 -15.24 32.94
N ALA A 31 -11.82 -14.98 33.01
CA ALA A 31 -11.34 -13.62 33.21
C ALA A 31 -11.85 -12.73 32.05
N PHE A 32 -12.11 -11.47 32.33
CA PHE A 32 -12.33 -10.48 31.32
C PHE A 32 -11.09 -10.44 30.41
N THR A 33 -11.22 -11.03 29.24
CA THR A 33 -10.17 -10.98 28.25
C THR A 33 -10.45 -9.79 27.35
N VAL A 34 -9.73 -8.73 27.56
CA VAL A 34 -9.68 -7.65 26.57
C VAL A 34 -9.16 -8.29 25.29
N PRO A 35 -9.78 -8.08 24.14
CA PRO A 35 -9.22 -8.53 22.89
C PRO A 35 -7.77 -8.10 22.78
N VAL A 36 -6.85 -9.07 22.76
CA VAL A 36 -5.43 -8.78 22.66
C VAL A 36 -5.13 -8.57 21.19
N GLY A 37 -4.82 -7.36 20.84
CA GLY A 37 -4.52 -6.95 19.48
C GLY A 37 -5.10 -5.58 19.17
N PRO A 38 -4.70 -4.95 18.09
CA PRO A 38 -5.18 -3.64 17.69
C PRO A 38 -6.62 -3.72 17.19
N THR A 39 -7.59 -3.88 18.10
CA THR A 39 -9.01 -3.96 17.76
C THR A 39 -9.53 -2.68 17.12
N GLU A 40 -8.90 -1.57 17.42
CA GLU A 40 -9.16 -0.28 16.76
C GLU A 40 -8.82 -0.27 15.27
N TYR A 41 -7.92 -1.15 14.83
CA TYR A 41 -7.52 -1.23 13.42
C TYR A 41 -8.33 -2.25 12.61
N ARG A 42 -9.17 -3.05 13.27
CA ARG A 42 -10.04 -4.01 12.60
C ARG A 42 -11.20 -3.33 11.90
N GLY A 43 -10.90 -2.68 10.78
CA GLY A 43 -11.89 -2.00 9.96
C GLY A 43 -12.40 -0.69 10.55
N GLY A 44 -11.76 -0.19 11.58
CA GLY A 44 -12.05 1.10 12.17
C GLY A 44 -11.53 2.24 11.31
N ARG A 45 -10.97 3.24 11.92
CA ARG A 45 -10.25 4.30 11.23
C ARG A 45 -9.18 3.69 10.33
N GLY A 46 -8.80 4.40 9.35
CA GLY A 46 -7.66 4.09 8.51
C GLY A 46 -7.30 5.39 7.83
N ARG A 47 -6.09 5.84 8.03
CA ARG A 47 -5.57 7.00 7.33
C ARG A 47 -4.78 6.51 6.14
N GLY A 48 -5.24 6.89 4.95
CA GLY A 48 -4.51 6.69 3.70
C GLY A 48 -3.71 7.94 3.36
N PHE A 49 -2.47 7.76 2.93
CA PHE A 49 -1.57 8.86 2.58
C PHE A 49 -1.10 8.70 1.15
N PHE A 50 -1.11 9.78 0.40
CA PHE A 50 -0.64 9.85 -0.98
C PHE A 50 0.52 10.84 -1.06
N GLY A 51 1.73 10.37 -1.32
CA GLY A 51 2.94 11.18 -1.23
C GLY A 51 3.61 11.46 -2.57
N GLY A 52 4.13 12.67 -2.73
CA GLY A 52 4.94 13.08 -3.87
C GLY A 52 4.22 13.03 -5.21
N GLY A 53 4.97 12.79 -6.26
CA GLY A 53 4.47 12.64 -7.61
C GLY A 53 4.83 13.78 -8.55
N TYR A 54 4.17 13.84 -9.70
CA TYR A 54 4.37 14.90 -10.70
C TYR A 54 3.21 15.85 -10.74
N GLY A 55 3.51 17.13 -10.82
CA GLY A 55 2.54 18.19 -11.09
C GLY A 55 1.78 17.96 -12.41
N ALA A 56 0.59 18.53 -12.46
CA ALA A 56 -0.35 18.32 -13.55
C ALA A 56 0.06 18.98 -14.87
N SER A 57 0.88 20.02 -14.83
CA SER A 57 1.23 20.86 -15.98
C SER A 57 2.71 20.81 -16.30
N SER A 58 3.04 20.91 -17.61
CA SER A 58 4.42 21.07 -18.05
C SER A 58 5.09 22.29 -17.37
N PRO A 59 6.33 22.15 -16.85
CA PRO A 59 7.31 21.06 -17.06
C PRO A 59 7.13 19.81 -16.18
N TYR A 60 5.98 19.57 -15.58
CA TYR A 60 5.68 18.44 -14.70
C TYR A 60 6.66 18.34 -13.51
N PRO A 61 6.71 19.37 -12.64
CA PRO A 61 7.63 19.39 -11.52
C PRO A 61 7.31 18.22 -10.57
N GLU A 62 8.34 17.62 -10.01
CA GLU A 62 8.19 16.69 -8.91
C GLU A 62 7.72 17.44 -7.66
N LEU A 63 6.72 16.88 -7.01
CA LEU A 63 6.07 17.45 -5.85
C LEU A 63 6.48 16.73 -4.56
N ASN A 64 6.45 17.44 -3.45
CA ASN A 64 6.68 16.89 -2.11
C ASN A 64 5.40 16.71 -1.29
N VAL A 65 4.26 17.16 -1.79
CA VAL A 65 2.98 17.16 -1.07
C VAL A 65 2.57 15.76 -0.63
N ILE A 66 2.08 15.66 0.59
CA ILE A 66 1.42 14.47 1.13
C ILE A 66 -0.04 14.81 1.44
N ASP A 67 -0.96 14.16 0.73
CA ASP A 67 -2.39 14.23 1.04
C ASP A 67 -2.81 13.07 1.93
N MET A 68 -3.78 13.28 2.79
CA MET A 68 -4.35 12.28 3.69
C MET A 68 -5.87 12.15 3.48
N ILE A 69 -6.34 10.89 3.52
CA ILE A 69 -7.77 10.54 3.57
C ILE A 69 -8.08 9.73 4.82
N GLU A 70 -9.31 9.82 5.31
CA GLU A 70 -9.86 8.86 6.27
C GLU A 70 -10.59 7.75 5.51
N VAL A 71 -10.00 6.56 5.41
CA VAL A 71 -10.51 5.45 4.57
C VAL A 71 -11.91 4.97 4.99
N ALA A 72 -12.24 5.11 6.26
CA ALA A 72 -13.54 4.67 6.79
C ALA A 72 -14.70 5.60 6.41
N THR A 73 -14.42 6.86 6.07
CA THR A 73 -15.42 7.87 5.70
C THR A 73 -15.17 8.38 4.29
N LEU A 74 -16.24 8.59 3.53
CA LEU A 74 -16.13 9.22 2.22
C LEU A 74 -15.77 10.70 2.36
N GLY A 75 -15.05 11.24 1.38
CA GLY A 75 -14.72 12.66 1.32
C GLY A 75 -13.37 12.93 0.70
N ASN A 76 -13.11 14.21 0.50
CA ASN A 76 -11.87 14.66 -0.14
C ASN A 76 -10.67 14.53 0.81
N ALA A 77 -9.51 14.38 0.20
CA ALA A 77 -8.24 14.40 0.92
C ALA A 77 -7.97 15.80 1.50
N THR A 78 -7.21 15.81 2.57
CA THR A 78 -6.68 17.01 3.20
C THR A 78 -5.16 17.02 3.10
N ASP A 79 -4.58 18.20 3.06
CA ASP A 79 -3.13 18.36 3.17
C ASP A 79 -2.65 17.82 4.53
N PHE A 80 -1.63 16.96 4.49
CA PHE A 80 -1.01 16.38 5.69
C PHE A 80 0.36 17.00 5.97
N GLY A 81 1.09 17.39 4.93
CA GLY A 81 2.44 17.91 5.00
C GLY A 81 3.25 17.55 3.76
N ASP A 82 4.57 17.57 3.89
CA ASP A 82 5.49 17.43 2.76
C ASP A 82 6.53 16.33 2.99
N LEU A 83 6.96 15.66 1.93
CA LEU A 83 8.21 14.91 1.89
C LEU A 83 9.39 15.85 2.07
N THR A 84 10.53 15.34 2.52
CA THR A 84 11.76 16.14 2.67
C THR A 84 12.22 16.73 1.35
N ILE A 85 11.93 16.05 0.24
CA ILE A 85 12.30 16.46 -1.11
C ILE A 85 11.17 16.08 -2.09
N GLY A 86 10.88 16.94 -3.07
CA GLY A 86 9.93 16.63 -4.14
C GLY A 86 10.45 15.49 -5.03
N ARG A 87 9.68 14.41 -5.12
CA ARG A 87 10.06 13.21 -5.90
C ARG A 87 8.88 12.32 -6.20
N THR A 88 9.05 11.43 -7.15
CA THR A 88 8.18 10.27 -7.26
C THR A 88 8.68 9.21 -6.29
N ALA A 89 8.13 9.12 -5.09
CA ALA A 89 8.40 8.00 -4.21
C ALA A 89 7.67 6.76 -4.71
N ASN A 90 8.30 5.60 -4.71
CA ASN A 90 7.72 4.37 -5.27
C ASN A 90 7.66 3.23 -4.26
N GLY A 91 8.66 3.12 -3.38
CA GLY A 91 8.63 2.15 -2.29
C GLY A 91 7.80 2.66 -1.11
N MET A 92 7.01 1.80 -0.51
CA MET A 92 6.17 2.18 0.63
C MET A 92 6.10 1.08 1.66
N GLY A 93 5.97 1.48 2.91
CA GLY A 93 5.74 0.60 4.03
C GLY A 93 5.11 1.37 5.17
N CYS A 94 4.27 0.74 5.96
CA CYS A 94 3.55 1.42 7.02
C CYS A 94 3.33 0.50 8.21
N SER A 95 3.54 1.06 9.40
CA SER A 95 2.96 0.53 10.64
C SER A 95 1.76 1.39 11.03
N SER A 96 1.12 1.06 12.13
CA SER A 96 0.01 1.88 12.66
C SER A 96 0.46 3.29 13.11
N THR A 97 1.74 3.53 13.27
CA THR A 97 2.27 4.80 13.81
C THR A 97 3.21 5.53 12.87
N ARG A 98 3.81 4.83 11.90
CA ARG A 98 4.84 5.38 11.04
C ARG A 98 4.67 4.91 9.60
N GLY A 99 4.60 5.84 8.66
CA GLY A 99 4.57 5.58 7.22
C GLY A 99 5.91 5.92 6.58
N LEU A 100 6.38 5.06 5.67
CA LEU A 100 7.65 5.20 4.96
C LEU A 100 7.40 5.44 3.47
N PHE A 101 8.08 6.42 2.90
CA PHE A 101 8.16 6.69 1.47
C PHE A 101 9.62 6.55 1.03
N ALA A 102 9.91 5.60 0.18
CA ALA A 102 11.27 5.23 -0.16
C ALA A 102 11.57 5.35 -1.64
N ALA A 103 12.82 5.63 -1.96
CA ALA A 103 13.36 5.72 -3.31
C ALA A 103 12.63 6.74 -4.19
N GLY A 104 12.76 6.58 -5.47
CA GLY A 104 12.06 7.35 -6.47
C GLY A 104 12.99 8.24 -7.29
N ARG A 105 12.37 8.99 -8.17
CA ARG A 105 13.06 9.90 -9.07
C ARG A 105 12.96 11.33 -8.56
N TYR A 106 14.09 12.00 -8.56
CA TYR A 106 14.25 13.41 -8.23
C TYR A 106 14.34 14.30 -9.49
N PRO A 107 14.04 15.60 -9.39
CA PRO A 107 14.17 16.52 -10.52
C PRO A 107 15.54 16.48 -11.18
N GLY A 108 15.55 16.26 -12.49
CA GLY A 108 16.77 16.21 -13.30
C GLY A 108 17.06 14.84 -13.91
N ALA A 109 17.87 14.82 -14.94
CA ALA A 109 18.20 13.58 -15.64
C ALA A 109 19.06 12.67 -14.74
N ASN A 110 18.63 11.42 -14.57
CA ASN A 110 19.36 10.34 -13.88
C ASN A 110 19.61 10.57 -12.37
N ASN A 111 18.73 11.29 -11.69
CA ASN A 111 18.80 11.52 -10.25
C ASN A 111 17.90 10.54 -9.48
N ASP A 112 18.24 9.27 -9.50
CA ASP A 112 17.57 8.29 -8.65
C ASP A 112 18.04 8.46 -7.20
N GLN A 113 17.09 8.38 -6.27
CA GLN A 113 17.33 8.56 -4.84
C GLN A 113 17.13 7.25 -4.10
N SER A 114 18.04 6.97 -3.19
CA SER A 114 17.92 5.87 -2.22
C SER A 114 17.18 6.27 -0.94
N GLN A 115 16.95 7.56 -0.73
CA GLN A 115 16.42 8.11 0.51
C GLN A 115 15.07 7.53 0.88
N ILE A 116 14.91 7.24 2.16
CA ILE A 116 13.65 6.86 2.81
C ILE A 116 13.22 8.02 3.70
N ASP A 117 12.02 8.55 3.46
CA ASP A 117 11.37 9.49 4.36
C ASP A 117 10.35 8.76 5.24
N TYR A 118 10.13 9.26 6.46
CA TYR A 118 9.04 8.77 7.28
C TYR A 118 8.14 9.88 7.79
N ILE A 119 6.86 9.55 7.95
CA ILE A 119 5.85 10.37 8.62
C ILE A 119 5.37 9.67 9.90
N THR A 120 4.93 10.46 10.88
CA THR A 120 4.15 9.95 12.01
C THR A 120 2.67 10.03 11.65
N THR A 121 2.00 8.89 11.50
CA THR A 121 0.63 8.82 10.95
C THR A 121 -0.42 9.54 11.79
N SER A 122 -0.19 9.67 13.09
CA SER A 122 -1.14 10.30 14.03
C SER A 122 -1.04 11.82 14.12
N SER A 123 0.08 12.41 13.71
CA SER A 123 0.31 13.85 13.78
C SER A 123 0.58 14.41 12.38
N GLY A 124 -0.10 15.50 12.02
CA GLY A 124 0.24 16.25 10.81
C GLY A 124 1.66 16.80 10.86
N GLY A 125 2.20 17.11 9.69
CA GLY A 125 3.52 17.71 9.55
C GLY A 125 4.35 17.04 8.45
N GLY A 126 5.49 17.65 8.15
CA GLY A 126 6.41 17.14 7.14
C GLY A 126 7.07 15.83 7.54
N ALA A 127 7.55 15.11 6.53
CA ALA A 127 8.34 13.92 6.70
C ALA A 127 9.74 14.25 7.25
N ASN A 128 10.35 13.25 7.84
CA ASN A 128 11.73 13.29 8.32
C ASN A 128 12.55 12.23 7.59
N ASP A 129 13.85 12.45 7.54
CA ASP A 129 14.78 11.45 7.02
C ASP A 129 14.79 10.20 7.92
N PHE A 130 14.69 9.04 7.28
CA PHE A 130 14.73 7.73 7.94
C PHE A 130 16.08 7.04 7.74
N GLY A 131 16.71 7.19 6.60
CA GLY A 131 17.92 6.53 6.11
C GLY A 131 17.80 6.21 4.62
N ASP A 132 18.63 5.30 4.12
CA ASP A 132 18.79 5.00 2.70
C ASP A 132 18.52 3.53 2.34
N LEU A 133 18.09 3.29 1.10
CA LEU A 133 18.08 1.97 0.47
C LEU A 133 19.47 1.64 -0.08
N ASN A 134 20.07 0.55 0.40
CA ASN A 134 21.44 0.19 0.01
C ASN A 134 21.58 -0.27 -1.45
N ASN A 135 20.54 -0.87 -2.05
CA ASN A 135 20.65 -1.54 -3.35
C ASN A 135 19.56 -1.22 -4.36
N LEU A 136 18.68 -0.26 -4.08
CA LEU A 136 17.50 0.00 -4.89
C LEU A 136 17.36 1.48 -5.25
N PRO A 137 18.02 1.96 -6.29
CA PRO A 137 18.05 3.38 -6.60
C PRO A 137 16.75 3.93 -7.18
N ASN A 138 15.91 3.11 -7.85
CA ASN A 138 14.69 3.62 -8.50
C ASN A 138 13.60 2.58 -8.66
N THR A 139 12.35 3.03 -8.62
CA THR A 139 11.12 2.26 -8.94
C THR A 139 11.01 0.90 -8.27
N SER A 140 11.27 0.83 -6.99
CA SER A 140 10.89 -0.32 -6.17
C SER A 140 9.43 -0.20 -5.71
N THR A 141 8.78 -1.31 -5.50
CA THR A 141 7.54 -1.36 -4.72
C THR A 141 7.85 -1.74 -3.28
N GLY A 142 6.89 -1.58 -2.37
CA GLY A 142 7.10 -1.97 -0.99
C GLY A 142 5.84 -2.52 -0.33
N PHE A 143 6.05 -3.43 0.60
CA PHE A 143 5.01 -4.01 1.44
C PHE A 143 5.51 -4.15 2.87
N SER A 144 4.62 -4.21 3.82
CA SER A 144 5.01 -4.24 5.23
C SER A 144 4.04 -5.02 6.11
N ASP A 145 4.54 -5.41 7.28
CA ASP A 145 3.71 -5.71 8.44
C ASP A 145 3.84 -4.59 9.49
N ALA A 146 3.44 -4.85 10.72
CA ALA A 146 3.51 -3.87 11.80
C ALA A 146 4.95 -3.45 12.20
N THR A 147 5.97 -4.22 11.82
CA THR A 147 7.35 -4.04 12.31
C THR A 147 8.37 -3.83 11.20
N ARG A 148 8.15 -4.45 10.05
CA ARG A 148 9.11 -4.51 8.96
C ARG A 148 8.52 -4.04 7.66
N ALA A 149 9.23 -3.16 6.94
CA ALA A 149 8.96 -2.80 5.56
C ALA A 149 10.00 -3.44 4.65
N ILE A 150 9.54 -4.02 3.55
CA ILE A 150 10.37 -4.66 2.52
C ILE A 150 10.17 -3.92 1.22
N PHE A 151 11.25 -3.59 0.55
CA PHE A 151 11.28 -2.93 -0.76
C PHE A 151 11.86 -3.90 -1.78
N ALA A 152 11.21 -4.05 -2.93
CA ALA A 152 11.50 -5.11 -3.87
C ALA A 152 11.63 -4.63 -5.32
N GLY A 153 12.64 -5.15 -6.02
CA GLY A 153 12.85 -4.89 -7.43
C GLY A 153 13.35 -3.47 -7.73
N GLY A 154 13.15 -3.04 -8.97
CA GLY A 154 13.57 -1.74 -9.43
C GLY A 154 14.64 -1.81 -10.53
N TYR A 155 15.14 -0.65 -10.91
CA TYR A 155 16.24 -0.53 -11.87
C TYR A 155 17.15 0.64 -11.53
N ASP A 156 18.40 0.56 -11.97
CA ASP A 156 19.35 1.67 -11.88
C ASP A 156 19.29 2.50 -13.16
N ALA A 157 18.68 3.68 -13.09
CA ALA A 157 18.58 4.59 -14.23
C ALA A 157 19.91 5.30 -14.56
N ARG A 158 20.92 5.19 -13.70
CA ARG A 158 22.26 5.73 -13.95
C ARG A 158 23.06 4.88 -14.94
N THR A 159 22.63 3.65 -15.17
CA THR A 159 23.27 2.73 -16.13
C THR A 159 22.59 2.78 -17.50
N SER A 160 23.35 2.51 -18.55
CA SER A 160 22.79 2.33 -19.90
C SER A 160 23.34 1.03 -20.52
N PRO A 161 22.52 0.03 -20.85
CA PRO A 161 21.06 -0.04 -20.60
C PRO A 161 20.74 -0.09 -19.10
N TYR A 162 19.53 0.31 -18.72
CA TYR A 162 19.07 0.28 -17.33
C TYR A 162 19.19 -1.11 -16.72
N LEU A 163 20.03 -1.21 -15.68
CA LEU A 163 20.25 -2.48 -14.99
C LEU A 163 19.09 -2.76 -14.04
N ARG A 164 18.34 -3.82 -14.32
CA ARG A 164 17.24 -4.28 -13.47
C ARG A 164 17.76 -5.16 -12.36
N THR A 165 17.19 -5.00 -11.16
CA THR A 165 17.62 -5.75 -9.98
C THR A 165 16.56 -6.73 -9.51
N ARG A 166 17.02 -7.81 -8.89
CA ARG A 166 16.20 -8.77 -8.13
C ARG A 166 16.21 -8.47 -6.62
N ALA A 167 17.08 -7.54 -6.20
CA ALA A 167 17.30 -7.28 -4.79
C ALA A 167 16.02 -6.93 -4.05
N MET A 168 15.88 -7.47 -2.85
CA MET A 168 14.95 -7.02 -1.84
C MET A 168 15.72 -6.51 -0.65
N SER A 169 15.33 -5.36 -0.14
CA SER A 169 15.87 -4.75 1.07
C SER A 169 14.78 -4.54 2.10
N TYR A 170 15.14 -4.48 3.37
CA TYR A 170 14.18 -4.23 4.45
C TYR A 170 14.69 -3.25 5.48
N VAL A 171 13.75 -2.63 6.19
CA VAL A 171 14.00 -1.83 7.38
C VAL A 171 13.05 -2.23 8.51
N ASN A 172 13.47 -2.00 9.77
CA ASN A 172 12.56 -2.04 10.91
C ASN A 172 11.89 -0.68 11.04
N ILE A 173 10.57 -0.62 10.89
CA ILE A 173 9.82 0.64 10.81
C ILE A 173 9.97 1.51 12.06
N ALA A 174 10.15 0.89 13.23
CA ALA A 174 10.24 1.61 14.50
C ALA A 174 11.57 2.37 14.71
N SER A 175 12.64 1.99 14.01
CA SER A 175 13.98 2.58 14.18
C SER A 175 14.54 3.10 12.86
N THR A 176 14.98 4.36 12.84
CA THR A 176 15.65 4.97 11.69
C THR A 176 16.99 4.28 11.41
N GLY A 177 17.38 4.27 10.16
CA GLY A 177 18.62 3.69 9.66
C GLY A 177 18.49 3.13 8.25
N ASP A 178 19.61 2.78 7.66
CA ASP A 178 19.68 2.26 6.31
C ASP A 178 19.08 0.85 6.20
N SER A 179 18.63 0.53 4.99
CA SER A 179 18.09 -0.80 4.73
C SER A 179 19.18 -1.88 4.79
N SER A 180 18.75 -3.08 5.10
CA SER A 180 19.56 -4.28 5.04
C SER A 180 19.06 -5.22 3.98
N ASP A 181 19.94 -6.10 3.49
CA ASP A 181 19.56 -7.15 2.52
C ASP A 181 18.50 -8.09 3.11
N PHE A 182 17.47 -8.36 2.30
CA PHE A 182 16.38 -9.29 2.64
C PHE A 182 16.48 -10.58 1.84
N GLY A 183 16.81 -10.51 0.55
CA GLY A 183 16.87 -11.60 -0.38
C GLY A 183 16.62 -11.14 -1.81
N GLU A 184 16.08 -12.02 -2.65
CA GLU A 184 15.87 -11.72 -4.06
C GLU A 184 14.44 -12.08 -4.52
N THR A 185 13.97 -11.35 -5.49
CA THR A 185 12.76 -11.68 -6.25
C THR A 185 13.03 -12.78 -7.27
N VAL A 186 12.01 -13.50 -7.73
CA VAL A 186 12.15 -14.57 -8.73
C VAL A 186 12.73 -14.02 -10.04
N GLU A 187 12.27 -12.85 -10.48
CA GLU A 187 12.73 -12.22 -11.72
C GLU A 187 13.23 -10.80 -11.50
N PRO A 188 14.26 -10.33 -12.23
CA PRO A 188 14.69 -8.95 -12.15
C PRO A 188 13.68 -8.02 -12.83
N GLY A 189 13.41 -6.89 -12.25
CA GLY A 189 12.59 -5.89 -12.93
C GLY A 189 11.88 -4.94 -11.99
N ARG A 190 11.23 -4.00 -12.63
CA ARG A 190 10.37 -3.03 -11.99
C ARG A 190 9.05 -3.72 -11.62
N ARG A 191 8.60 -3.47 -10.41
CA ARG A 191 7.32 -3.93 -9.90
C ARG A 191 6.45 -2.74 -9.58
N ASP A 192 5.21 -2.81 -10.00
CA ASP A 192 4.31 -1.67 -9.89
C ASP A 192 3.24 -1.87 -8.80
N THR A 193 3.00 -3.11 -8.36
CA THR A 193 1.97 -3.42 -7.37
C THR A 193 2.53 -4.21 -6.21
N SER A 194 2.14 -3.82 -5.02
CA SER A 194 2.38 -4.60 -3.80
C SER A 194 1.24 -4.46 -2.80
N PHE A 195 1.07 -5.47 -1.98
CA PHE A 195 0.17 -5.50 -0.83
C PHE A 195 0.62 -6.62 0.12
N SER A 196 0.07 -6.64 1.31
CA SER A 196 0.46 -7.63 2.32
C SER A 196 -0.69 -8.01 3.25
N ASN A 197 -0.57 -9.19 3.84
CA ASN A 197 -1.23 -9.50 5.11
C ASN A 197 -0.18 -9.51 6.24
N ALA A 198 -0.57 -9.87 7.46
CA ALA A 198 0.33 -9.84 8.63
C ALA A 198 1.60 -10.68 8.50
N THR A 199 1.67 -11.63 7.56
CA THR A 199 2.80 -12.56 7.44
C THR A 199 3.45 -12.58 6.06
N ARG A 200 2.70 -12.23 5.02
CA ARG A 200 3.10 -12.39 3.61
C ARG A 200 3.01 -11.06 2.89
N GLY A 201 4.02 -10.74 2.12
CA GLY A 201 4.01 -9.67 1.15
C GLY A 201 3.92 -10.21 -0.27
N PHE A 202 3.20 -9.51 -1.12
CA PHE A 202 2.95 -9.88 -2.50
C PHE A 202 3.38 -8.76 -3.44
N THR A 203 3.98 -9.14 -4.55
CA THR A 203 4.34 -8.22 -5.62
C THR A 203 3.91 -8.77 -6.96
N THR A 204 3.49 -7.89 -7.85
CA THR A 204 3.10 -8.25 -9.21
C THR A 204 3.32 -7.06 -10.15
N GLY A 205 3.06 -7.24 -11.43
CA GLY A 205 3.24 -6.14 -12.38
C GLY A 205 4.69 -5.98 -12.84
N LEU A 206 5.36 -7.09 -13.14
CA LEU A 206 6.75 -7.06 -13.55
C LEU A 206 6.90 -6.55 -14.98
N SER A 207 7.50 -5.38 -15.12
CA SER A 207 7.94 -4.84 -16.41
C SER A 207 9.36 -5.30 -16.71
N THR A 208 9.46 -6.32 -17.53
CA THR A 208 10.74 -6.84 -18.07
C THR A 208 10.76 -6.67 -19.59
N PRO A 209 11.82 -7.10 -20.31
CA PRO A 209 11.76 -7.21 -21.76
C PRO A 209 10.63 -8.08 -22.30
N SER A 210 10.12 -8.99 -21.46
CA SER A 210 8.86 -9.71 -21.65
C SER A 210 8.01 -9.50 -20.42
N ASP A 211 6.95 -8.73 -20.53
CA ASP A 211 6.02 -8.46 -19.43
C ASP A 211 5.53 -9.76 -18.79
N SER A 212 5.55 -9.81 -17.46
CA SER A 212 5.19 -11.00 -16.72
C SER A 212 3.92 -10.79 -15.90
N LYS A 213 3.01 -11.75 -15.96
CA LYS A 213 1.79 -11.78 -15.16
C LYS A 213 2.02 -12.37 -13.77
N ARG A 214 3.24 -12.75 -13.47
CA ARG A 214 3.61 -13.44 -12.25
C ARG A 214 3.25 -12.64 -11.00
N ILE A 215 2.70 -13.34 -10.04
CA ILE A 215 2.51 -12.88 -8.68
C ILE A 215 3.57 -13.57 -7.83
N GLU A 216 4.39 -12.80 -7.16
CA GLU A 216 5.41 -13.31 -6.25
C GLU A 216 5.04 -13.05 -4.80
N MET A 217 5.45 -13.93 -3.90
CA MET A 217 5.18 -13.85 -2.47
C MET A 217 6.45 -14.03 -1.66
N ALA A 218 6.62 -13.20 -0.64
CA ALA A 218 7.67 -13.34 0.38
C ALA A 218 7.07 -13.40 1.78
N ILE A 219 7.73 -14.12 2.70
CA ILE A 219 7.36 -14.14 4.12
C ILE A 219 8.07 -12.98 4.81
N ILE A 220 7.33 -12.01 5.35
CA ILE A 220 7.87 -10.72 5.81
C ILE A 220 8.88 -10.89 6.95
N GLN A 221 8.62 -11.79 7.89
CA GLN A 221 9.48 -11.95 9.07
C GLN A 221 10.68 -12.89 8.87
N THR A 222 10.71 -13.61 7.74
CA THR A 222 11.81 -14.52 7.44
C THR A 222 12.57 -14.03 6.22
N LYS A 223 13.85 -13.70 6.40
CA LYS A 223 14.73 -13.35 5.27
C LYS A 223 14.76 -14.47 4.24
N GLY A 224 14.78 -14.10 2.98
CA GLY A 224 14.87 -15.05 1.88
C GLY A 224 14.25 -14.52 0.59
N SER A 225 14.38 -15.29 -0.45
CA SER A 225 13.85 -14.92 -1.77
C SER A 225 12.34 -15.12 -1.84
N SER A 226 11.69 -14.34 -2.71
CA SER A 226 10.29 -14.56 -3.04
C SER A 226 10.11 -15.88 -3.79
N ILE A 227 8.90 -16.37 -3.78
CA ILE A 227 8.48 -17.55 -4.53
C ILE A 227 7.34 -17.20 -5.49
N ASP A 228 7.17 -18.00 -6.51
CA ASP A 228 6.01 -17.92 -7.40
C ASP A 228 4.74 -18.27 -6.62
N PHE A 229 3.74 -17.42 -6.71
CA PHE A 229 2.45 -17.62 -6.04
C PHE A 229 1.32 -17.91 -7.02
N GLY A 230 1.39 -17.39 -8.24
CA GLY A 230 0.40 -17.52 -9.29
C GLY A 230 0.51 -16.44 -10.35
N GLU A 231 -0.54 -16.27 -11.13
CA GLU A 231 -0.55 -15.32 -12.23
C GLU A 231 -1.80 -14.43 -12.21
N LEU A 232 -1.67 -13.23 -12.74
CA LEU A 232 -2.81 -12.39 -13.09
C LEU A 232 -3.57 -13.01 -14.26
N THR A 233 -4.90 -12.84 -14.32
CA THR A 233 -5.71 -13.46 -15.38
C THR A 233 -5.37 -12.93 -16.78
N GLY A 234 -4.69 -11.81 -16.87
CA GLY A 234 -4.29 -11.18 -18.12
C GLY A 234 -5.36 -10.28 -18.73
N ASN A 235 -6.56 -10.26 -18.20
CA ASN A 235 -7.54 -9.25 -18.56
C ASN A 235 -7.14 -7.86 -18.04
N ALA A 236 -6.41 -7.82 -16.95
CA ALA A 236 -5.77 -6.62 -16.45
C ALA A 236 -4.62 -6.13 -17.34
N GLY A 237 -4.19 -6.91 -18.31
CA GLY A 237 -3.32 -6.51 -19.42
C GLY A 237 -1.92 -6.07 -19.00
N PHE A 238 -0.99 -7.02 -18.99
CA PHE A 238 0.44 -6.72 -18.89
C PHE A 238 1.05 -6.75 -20.28
N GLU A 239 1.02 -5.65 -20.99
CA GLU A 239 1.80 -5.50 -22.22
C GLU A 239 2.53 -4.16 -22.17
N GLY A 240 3.85 -4.22 -21.93
CA GLY A 240 4.77 -3.10 -22.10
C GLY A 240 4.79 -2.10 -20.95
N ASN A 241 5.88 -1.44 -20.86
CA ASN A 241 6.35 -0.35 -19.98
C ASN A 241 5.26 0.55 -19.35
N THR A 242 4.51 0.04 -18.39
CA THR A 242 3.40 0.76 -17.75
C THR A 242 3.71 1.05 -16.30
N ASN A 243 3.47 2.28 -15.89
CA ASN A 243 3.85 2.86 -14.61
C ASN A 243 2.66 2.97 -13.66
N SER A 244 1.72 2.00 -13.61
CA SER A 244 0.46 2.35 -12.97
C SER A 244 -0.36 1.17 -12.50
N TRP A 245 0.17 0.44 -11.52
CA TRP A 245 -0.57 -0.61 -10.82
C TRP A 245 -0.45 -0.35 -9.34
N ASN A 246 -1.49 -0.67 -8.61
CA ASN A 246 -1.45 -0.54 -7.16
C ASN A 246 -2.36 -1.56 -6.51
N GLY A 247 -2.07 -1.90 -5.27
CA GLY A 247 -2.79 -2.90 -4.52
C GLY A 247 -3.21 -2.40 -3.14
N ALA A 248 -4.35 -2.92 -2.70
CA ALA A 248 -4.83 -2.81 -1.34
C ALA A 248 -5.19 -4.19 -0.82
N SER A 249 -5.19 -4.40 0.47
CA SER A 249 -5.47 -5.73 1.02
C SER A 249 -6.13 -5.70 2.38
N SER A 250 -6.87 -6.77 2.65
CA SER A 250 -7.21 -7.23 3.98
C SER A 250 -6.29 -8.38 4.39
N GLN A 251 -6.56 -9.03 5.53
CA GLN A 251 -5.84 -10.25 5.93
C GLN A 251 -6.01 -11.42 4.97
N THR A 252 -7.10 -11.48 4.24
CA THR A 252 -7.47 -12.65 3.44
C THR A 252 -7.45 -12.41 1.95
N ARG A 253 -7.58 -11.15 1.52
CA ARG A 253 -7.78 -10.81 0.12
C ARG A 253 -6.92 -9.61 -0.28
N GLY A 254 -6.18 -9.73 -1.37
CA GLY A 254 -5.49 -8.64 -2.05
C GLY A 254 -6.31 -8.17 -3.24
N ILE A 255 -6.44 -6.86 -3.41
CA ILE A 255 -7.09 -6.20 -4.54
C ILE A 255 -6.02 -5.58 -5.43
N ILE A 256 -6.15 -5.76 -6.72
CA ILE A 256 -5.24 -5.24 -7.74
C ILE A 256 -6.07 -4.35 -8.67
N PHE A 257 -5.75 -3.06 -8.66
CA PHE A 257 -6.39 -2.08 -9.53
C PHE A 257 -5.59 -1.94 -10.81
N SER A 258 -6.23 -2.08 -11.96
CA SER A 258 -5.58 -1.92 -13.23
C SER A 258 -5.29 -0.46 -13.57
N GLY A 259 -4.24 -0.27 -14.34
CA GLY A 259 -3.86 1.01 -14.88
C GLY A 259 -3.80 0.99 -16.40
N LYS A 260 -2.78 1.64 -16.95
CA LYS A 260 -2.57 1.72 -18.39
C LYS A 260 -1.92 0.46 -18.93
N VAL A 261 -2.36 -0.01 -20.08
CA VAL A 261 -1.72 -1.07 -20.87
C VAL A 261 -1.05 -0.46 -22.10
N ASN A 262 0.13 -0.94 -22.46
CA ASN A 262 0.83 -0.49 -23.67
C ASN A 262 0.19 -1.12 -24.93
N PRO A 263 0.10 -0.41 -26.08
CA PRO A 263 0.71 0.91 -26.29
C PRO A 263 -0.09 2.09 -25.78
N SER A 264 -1.36 1.98 -25.44
CA SER A 264 -2.17 3.12 -24.96
C SER A 264 -3.59 2.77 -24.49
N ALA A 265 -3.93 1.51 -24.30
CA ALA A 265 -5.27 1.17 -23.85
C ALA A 265 -5.42 1.45 -22.33
N ALA A 266 -6.31 2.36 -21.99
CA ALA A 266 -6.77 2.53 -20.63
C ALA A 266 -7.59 1.30 -20.19
N ARG A 267 -7.39 0.85 -18.96
CA ARG A 267 -8.15 -0.26 -18.38
C ARG A 267 -8.76 0.18 -17.06
N ASN A 268 -9.86 -0.46 -16.71
CA ASN A 268 -10.59 -0.23 -15.48
C ASN A 268 -10.84 -1.51 -14.69
N ILE A 269 -10.25 -2.63 -15.09
CA ILE A 269 -10.47 -3.93 -14.47
C ILE A 269 -9.87 -3.97 -13.08
N ILE A 270 -10.59 -4.56 -12.14
CA ILE A 270 -10.13 -4.86 -10.80
C ILE A 270 -10.04 -6.38 -10.67
N GLU A 271 -8.92 -6.89 -10.19
CA GLU A 271 -8.73 -8.30 -9.86
C GLU A 271 -8.50 -8.47 -8.36
N TYR A 272 -8.74 -9.66 -7.85
CA TYR A 272 -8.41 -10.01 -6.47
C TYR A 272 -7.66 -11.33 -6.37
N LEU A 273 -6.93 -11.45 -5.28
CA LEU A 273 -6.14 -12.63 -4.92
C LEU A 273 -6.55 -13.12 -3.53
N THR A 274 -6.72 -14.43 -3.36
CA THR A 274 -6.85 -15.04 -2.04
C THR A 274 -5.47 -15.26 -1.44
N LEU A 275 -5.16 -14.59 -0.32
CA LEU A 275 -3.79 -14.53 0.22
C LEU A 275 -3.36 -15.79 0.98
N SER A 276 -4.30 -16.64 1.39
CA SER A 276 -4.03 -17.85 2.16
C SER A 276 -3.62 -19.04 1.29
N SER A 277 -4.07 -19.08 0.04
CA SER A 277 -3.83 -20.19 -0.89
C SER A 277 -3.17 -19.72 -2.16
N GLN A 278 -2.14 -20.43 -2.60
CA GLN A 278 -1.50 -20.21 -3.88
C GLN A 278 -2.50 -20.37 -5.03
N GLY A 279 -2.40 -19.49 -6.02
CA GLY A 279 -3.28 -19.52 -7.20
C GLY A 279 -3.32 -18.18 -7.92
N ASN A 280 -4.07 -18.17 -9.01
CA ASN A 280 -4.20 -17.02 -9.89
C ASN A 280 -5.20 -15.99 -9.32
N SER A 281 -5.09 -14.76 -9.79
CA SER A 281 -6.09 -13.74 -9.53
C SER A 281 -7.42 -14.07 -10.22
N VAL A 282 -8.48 -13.43 -9.75
CA VAL A 282 -9.84 -13.58 -10.27
C VAL A 282 -10.44 -12.20 -10.47
N ASN A 283 -11.33 -12.06 -11.45
CA ASN A 283 -12.04 -10.80 -11.67
C ASN A 283 -12.83 -10.39 -10.42
N PHE A 284 -12.68 -9.13 -10.04
CA PHE A 284 -13.40 -8.52 -8.92
C PHE A 284 -14.54 -7.60 -9.39
N GLY A 285 -14.31 -6.83 -10.43
CA GLY A 285 -15.20 -5.81 -10.98
C GLY A 285 -14.42 -4.75 -11.76
N ASP A 286 -14.98 -3.57 -11.91
CA ASP A 286 -14.40 -2.48 -12.67
C ASP A 286 -14.28 -1.20 -11.84
N GLN A 287 -13.23 -0.40 -12.12
CA GLN A 287 -13.14 1.00 -11.72
C GLN A 287 -14.15 1.81 -12.53
N LEU A 288 -14.62 2.94 -12.00
CA LEU A 288 -15.48 3.88 -12.72
C LEU A 288 -14.72 4.54 -13.86
N THR A 289 -13.45 4.81 -13.64
CA THR A 289 -12.61 5.56 -14.59
C THR A 289 -11.47 4.67 -15.09
N SER A 290 -11.36 4.55 -16.40
CA SER A 290 -10.22 3.91 -17.04
C SER A 290 -8.97 4.78 -16.89
N SER A 291 -7.90 4.25 -16.34
CA SER A 291 -6.63 4.96 -16.22
C SER A 291 -5.85 4.92 -17.52
N SER A 292 -5.67 6.10 -18.15
CA SER A 292 -4.98 6.26 -19.44
C SER A 292 -3.53 6.76 -19.33
N SER A 293 -3.12 7.22 -18.16
CA SER A 293 -1.76 7.74 -17.93
C SER A 293 -1.20 7.20 -16.62
N GLY A 294 0.11 7.14 -16.50
CA GLY A 294 0.79 6.75 -15.27
C GLY A 294 0.38 7.59 -14.05
N GLY A 295 0.59 7.07 -12.85
CA GLY A 295 0.27 7.76 -11.61
C GLY A 295 -1.03 7.29 -10.97
N VAL A 296 -1.19 6.00 -10.88
CA VAL A 296 -2.22 5.34 -10.04
C VAL A 296 -1.56 4.96 -8.73
N ALA A 297 -2.19 5.27 -7.63
CA ALA A 297 -1.77 4.89 -6.28
C ALA A 297 -2.97 4.34 -5.51
N SER A 298 -2.79 3.33 -4.68
CA SER A 298 -3.88 2.79 -3.88
C SER A 298 -3.44 2.45 -2.47
N CYS A 299 -4.31 2.70 -1.53
CA CYS A 299 -4.16 2.32 -0.14
C CYS A 299 -5.47 1.70 0.36
N GLY A 300 -5.49 1.18 1.56
CA GLY A 300 -6.72 0.60 2.10
C GLY A 300 -6.58 0.15 3.53
N ASN A 301 -7.71 0.02 4.18
CA ASN A 301 -7.81 -0.65 5.46
C ASN A 301 -8.32 -2.09 5.27
N GLN A 302 -8.67 -2.79 6.36
CA GLN A 302 -9.16 -4.18 6.30
C GLN A 302 -10.50 -4.34 5.54
N ILE A 303 -11.23 -3.25 5.28
CA ILE A 303 -12.57 -3.25 4.68
C ILE A 303 -12.57 -2.65 3.28
N ARG A 304 -11.88 -1.52 3.08
CA ARG A 304 -11.92 -0.75 1.85
C ARG A 304 -10.56 -0.66 1.21
N GLY A 305 -10.51 -0.88 -0.10
CA GLY A 305 -9.39 -0.47 -0.95
C GLY A 305 -9.76 0.81 -1.68
N VAL A 306 -8.92 1.84 -1.58
CA VAL A 306 -9.09 3.14 -2.24
C VAL A 306 -8.02 3.29 -3.29
N VAL A 307 -8.40 3.68 -4.48
CA VAL A 307 -7.48 3.90 -5.61
C VAL A 307 -7.63 5.32 -6.12
N LYS A 308 -6.51 5.98 -6.35
CA LYS A 308 -6.43 7.23 -7.10
C LYS A 308 -6.40 6.88 -8.58
N THR A 309 -7.43 7.25 -9.30
CA THR A 309 -7.51 7.02 -10.74
C THR A 309 -7.00 8.23 -11.51
N SER A 310 -6.55 7.99 -12.71
CA SER A 310 -6.02 9.05 -13.57
C SER A 310 -6.77 9.08 -14.90
N SER A 311 -7.74 9.96 -15.00
CA SER A 311 -8.24 10.40 -16.29
C SER A 311 -7.45 11.62 -16.76
N GLY A 312 -6.35 11.37 -17.48
CA GLY A 312 -5.45 12.45 -17.93
C GLY A 312 -4.38 12.83 -16.93
N THR A 313 -3.65 13.91 -17.19
CA THR A 313 -2.51 14.38 -16.40
C THR A 313 -2.88 14.98 -15.04
N ASN A 314 -4.14 15.35 -14.86
CA ASN A 314 -4.62 16.16 -13.74
C ASN A 314 -5.65 15.44 -12.85
N GLY A 315 -5.82 14.12 -13.03
CA GLY A 315 -6.82 13.38 -12.26
C GLY A 315 -6.56 13.46 -10.75
N ASN A 316 -7.58 13.85 -10.01
CA ASN A 316 -7.60 13.87 -8.55
C ASN A 316 -8.61 12.86 -7.98
N VAL A 317 -9.37 12.19 -8.81
CA VAL A 317 -10.47 11.30 -8.41
C VAL A 317 -9.96 10.11 -7.62
N LEU A 318 -10.61 9.87 -6.49
CA LEU A 318 -10.45 8.67 -5.66
C LEU A 318 -11.70 7.80 -5.79
N GLU A 319 -11.49 6.51 -6.02
CA GLU A 319 -12.55 5.50 -6.07
C GLU A 319 -12.27 4.43 -5.02
N TYR A 320 -13.29 3.72 -4.56
CA TYR A 320 -13.09 2.65 -3.60
C TYR A 320 -13.92 1.40 -3.90
N VAL A 321 -13.45 0.29 -3.34
CA VAL A 321 -14.18 -0.99 -3.30
C VAL A 321 -14.25 -1.51 -1.87
N THR A 322 -15.26 -2.33 -1.58
CA THR A 322 -15.32 -3.13 -0.36
C THR A 322 -14.60 -4.44 -0.59
N ILE A 323 -13.46 -4.68 0.07
CA ILE A 323 -12.55 -5.81 -0.22
C ILE A 323 -13.25 -7.18 -0.13
N ALA A 324 -14.18 -7.34 0.82
CA ALA A 324 -14.83 -8.63 1.06
C ALA A 324 -15.83 -9.06 -0.03
N THR A 325 -16.39 -8.12 -0.78
CA THR A 325 -17.45 -8.38 -1.78
C THR A 325 -17.02 -7.89 -3.16
N THR A 326 -17.11 -8.76 -4.15
CA THR A 326 -16.85 -8.41 -5.54
C THR A 326 -17.90 -7.42 -6.05
N GLY A 327 -17.47 -6.52 -6.91
CA GLY A 327 -18.33 -5.49 -7.51
C GLY A 327 -17.49 -4.32 -8.02
N ASN A 328 -18.13 -3.40 -8.68
CA ASN A 328 -17.49 -2.24 -9.25
C ASN A 328 -17.12 -1.21 -8.16
N ALA A 329 -16.11 -0.41 -8.43
CA ALA A 329 -15.74 0.72 -7.59
C ALA A 329 -16.86 1.76 -7.54
N THR A 330 -16.83 2.55 -6.49
CA THR A 330 -17.70 3.72 -6.30
C THR A 330 -16.85 4.94 -5.98
N ASP A 331 -17.41 6.12 -6.20
CA ASP A 331 -16.74 7.38 -5.90
C ASP A 331 -16.41 7.49 -4.41
N PHE A 332 -15.20 7.92 -4.09
CA PHE A 332 -14.74 8.16 -2.73
C PHE A 332 -14.65 9.66 -2.42
N GLY A 333 -14.17 10.44 -3.35
CA GLY A 333 -13.84 11.87 -3.26
C GLY A 333 -12.62 12.21 -4.09
N ASP A 334 -11.93 13.28 -3.74
CA ASP A 334 -10.82 13.81 -4.53
C ASP A 334 -9.56 14.04 -3.69
N LEU A 335 -8.38 13.94 -4.32
CA LEU A 335 -7.15 14.52 -3.77
C LEU A 335 -7.26 16.04 -3.71
N ALA A 336 -6.59 16.66 -2.75
CA ALA A 336 -6.55 18.11 -2.61
C ALA A 336 -5.97 18.79 -3.85
N THR A 337 -5.01 18.16 -4.50
CA THR A 337 -4.36 18.67 -5.73
C THR A 337 -4.26 17.57 -6.77
N GLY A 338 -4.75 17.85 -7.99
CA GLY A 338 -4.62 16.94 -9.12
C GLY A 338 -3.17 16.77 -9.53
N ARG A 339 -2.66 15.53 -9.45
CA ARG A 339 -1.28 15.17 -9.80
C ARG A 339 -1.14 13.68 -10.10
N ARG A 340 -0.03 13.31 -10.69
CA ARG A 340 0.33 11.88 -10.81
C ARG A 340 0.98 11.44 -9.51
N VAL A 341 0.36 10.51 -8.81
CA VAL A 341 0.91 9.92 -7.57
C VAL A 341 1.27 8.47 -7.84
N TYR A 342 2.40 8.03 -7.31
CA TYR A 342 2.90 6.66 -7.47
C TYR A 342 3.05 5.93 -6.14
N SER A 343 2.91 6.63 -5.04
CA SER A 343 3.06 6.08 -3.69
C SER A 343 1.88 6.41 -2.81
N SER A 344 1.41 5.42 -2.10
CA SER A 344 0.38 5.56 -1.10
C SER A 344 0.52 4.47 -0.06
N LEU A 345 0.16 4.78 1.15
CA LEU A 345 0.24 3.87 2.29
C LEU A 345 -0.96 4.08 3.21
N CYS A 346 -1.21 3.14 4.10
CA CYS A 346 -2.30 3.24 5.07
C CYS A 346 -1.86 2.67 6.42
N ASP A 347 -2.19 3.38 7.51
CA ASP A 347 -1.89 2.96 8.88
C ASP A 347 -2.75 1.80 9.38
N SER A 348 -3.60 1.24 8.52
CA SER A 348 -4.54 0.14 8.83
C SER A 348 -4.61 -0.90 7.70
N HIS A 349 -3.57 -0.99 6.87
CA HIS A 349 -3.52 -1.91 5.73
C HIS A 349 -3.50 -3.39 6.15
N GLY A 350 -3.66 -4.30 5.18
CA GLY A 350 -3.73 -5.75 5.42
C GLY A 350 -2.60 -6.35 6.24
N GLY A 351 -1.40 -5.77 6.19
CA GLY A 351 -0.25 -6.21 6.97
C GLY A 351 -0.31 -5.92 8.49
N LEU A 352 -1.28 -5.13 8.94
CA LEU A 352 -1.41 -4.71 10.34
C LEU A 352 -2.49 -5.47 11.12
N GLY A 353 -3.09 -6.48 10.56
CA GLY A 353 -4.25 -7.18 11.08
C GLY A 353 -4.06 -8.07 12.27
#